data_f1985510d3a66cdfb4abb4ffc49aca20
#
_entry.id   f1985510d3a66cdfb4abb4ffc49aca20
#
_cell.length_a   1.000
_cell.length_b   1.000
_cell.length_c   1.000
_cell.angle_alpha   90.00
_cell.angle_beta   90.00
_cell.angle_gamma   90.00
#
_symmetry.space_group_name_H-M   'P 1'
#
loop_
_entity.id
_entity.type
_entity.pdbx_description
1 polymer ?
#
loop_
_entity_poly.entity_id
_entity_poly.type
_entity_poly.pdbx_seq_one_letter_code
_entity_poly.pdbx_strand_id
1 'polypeptide(L)'
;MFKKSVTYFGLPAFILFLLTIFPSTSLYAQVADTPWPMFRHDLQHTGRSPYGSIQKPVLKWAFQTQGPVTSSPAIGEDGTIYFGSKDNKFYAITRDGKLKWAFETQGEVESSPAIRKDGTILFGSWDSHLYALNADSSIHWKYKSEGGIISSPAIAPDGTIYFGSWDKKLHAITQDGKLKWTQKTADHIMSSPAIAPDGMIYFGSGDYYLFAMKPEGKAVWSFGTRYLLDASPLIAPNGNICIGSEDAKFYVFRSDGQVEWTFDTVYDIDSSAAMDANGNVYFGSGNNSIYAFTPNGKLKWSFETGASVSSSPAIGADGTIYVGSRDKKLYAFNPDGNVKWIFETGDAIESSPSIDVDGTIYIGSNDGKLYAIGEASSK
;
A
#
# COMPACT_ATOMS: atom_id res chain seq x y z
N MET A 1 84.70 -26.96 -36.24
CA MET A 1 84.01 -25.66 -36.31
C MET A 1 82.64 -25.81 -35.67
N PHE A 2 82.51 -25.48 -34.39
CA PHE A 2 81.26 -25.63 -33.64
C PHE A 2 80.63 -24.25 -33.52
N LYS A 3 79.39 -24.07 -34.06
CA LYS A 3 78.59 -22.92 -33.85
C LYS A 3 77.74 -23.12 -32.56
N LYS A 4 77.94 -22.29 -31.58
CA LYS A 4 77.13 -22.23 -30.38
C LYS A 4 75.85 -21.41 -30.70
N SER A 5 74.69 -22.01 -30.53
CA SER A 5 73.40 -21.32 -30.55
C SER A 5 73.09 -20.86 -29.14
N VAL A 6 72.72 -19.57 -28.99
CA VAL A 6 72.25 -18.94 -27.73
C VAL A 6 70.76 -18.96 -27.78
N THR A 7 70.14 -19.67 -26.80
CA THR A 7 68.65 -19.66 -26.62
C THR A 7 68.29 -18.62 -25.61
N TYR A 8 67.40 -17.62 -26.00
CA TYR A 8 66.83 -16.66 -25.11
C TYR A 8 65.56 -17.26 -24.50
N PHE A 9 65.52 -17.36 -23.17
CA PHE A 9 64.28 -17.64 -22.42
C PHE A 9 63.54 -16.32 -22.18
N GLY A 10 62.38 -16.16 -22.83
CA GLY A 10 61.45 -15.09 -22.55
C GLY A 10 60.66 -15.41 -21.28
N LEU A 11 60.70 -14.53 -20.30
CA LEU A 11 59.78 -14.56 -19.15
C LEU A 11 58.37 -14.17 -19.61
N PRO A 12 57.32 -14.90 -19.19
CA PRO A 12 55.94 -14.47 -19.44
C PRO A 12 55.59 -13.26 -18.55
N ALA A 13 55.16 -12.17 -19.17
CA ALA A 13 54.61 -11.02 -18.47
C ALA A 13 53.25 -11.45 -17.87
N PHE A 14 53.16 -11.57 -16.55
CA PHE A 14 51.90 -11.68 -15.82
C PHE A 14 51.23 -10.29 -15.82
N ILE A 15 50.20 -10.14 -16.68
CA ILE A 15 49.27 -8.99 -16.58
C ILE A 15 48.35 -9.27 -15.41
N LEU A 16 48.61 -8.59 -14.29
CA LEU A 16 47.77 -8.60 -13.13
C LEU A 16 46.52 -7.73 -13.45
N PHE A 17 45.41 -8.35 -13.85
CA PHE A 17 44.10 -7.67 -13.89
C PHE A 17 43.69 -7.39 -12.44
N LEU A 18 43.90 -6.16 -11.97
CA LEU A 18 43.26 -5.65 -10.79
C LEU A 18 41.75 -5.52 -11.13
N LEU A 19 40.97 -6.53 -10.80
CA LEU A 19 39.54 -6.42 -10.64
C LEU A 19 39.29 -5.45 -9.48
N THR A 20 39.09 -4.18 -9.78
CA THR A 20 38.48 -3.24 -8.85
C THR A 20 37.03 -3.72 -8.66
N ILE A 21 36.80 -4.52 -7.61
CA ILE A 21 35.46 -4.75 -7.08
C ILE A 21 35.02 -3.40 -6.53
N PHE A 22 34.34 -2.59 -7.36
CA PHE A 22 33.50 -1.54 -6.84
C PHE A 22 32.41 -2.26 -6.04
N PRO A 23 32.25 -1.98 -4.73
CA PRO A 23 31.06 -2.41 -4.06
C PRO A 23 29.92 -1.76 -4.84
N SER A 24 29.09 -2.58 -5.48
CA SER A 24 27.80 -2.15 -5.97
C SER A 24 26.99 -1.80 -4.72
N THR A 25 27.18 -0.57 -4.21
CA THR A 25 26.21 0.04 -3.33
C THR A 25 24.96 0.13 -4.19
N SER A 26 24.07 -0.83 -4.00
CA SER A 26 22.73 -0.84 -4.52
C SER A 26 22.09 0.49 -4.09
N LEU A 27 22.10 1.47 -4.99
CA LEU A 27 21.39 2.74 -4.85
C LEU A 27 19.90 2.47 -5.07
N TYR A 28 19.31 1.64 -4.20
CA TYR A 28 17.87 1.49 -4.20
C TYR A 28 17.30 2.54 -3.26
N ALA A 29 16.75 3.59 -3.83
CA ALA A 29 15.89 4.54 -3.12
C ALA A 29 14.60 3.79 -2.79
N GLN A 30 14.52 3.28 -1.58
CA GLN A 30 13.52 2.32 -1.19
C GLN A 30 12.48 2.98 -0.31
N VAL A 31 11.33 2.34 -0.21
CA VAL A 31 10.39 2.52 0.88
C VAL A 31 11.16 2.44 2.20
N ALA A 32 10.80 3.27 3.17
CA ALA A 32 11.41 3.26 4.49
C ALA A 32 11.20 1.92 5.19
N ASP A 33 12.19 1.48 5.96
CA ASP A 33 12.06 0.32 6.85
C ASP A 33 11.44 0.78 8.17
N THR A 34 10.13 1.00 8.16
CA THR A 34 9.35 1.53 9.28
C THR A 34 8.15 0.61 9.56
N PRO A 35 7.46 0.76 10.72
CA PRO A 35 6.37 -0.15 11.08
C PRO A 35 5.25 -0.25 10.06
N TRP A 36 4.95 0.85 9.34
CA TRP A 36 3.94 0.90 8.29
C TRP A 36 4.26 2.00 7.28
N PRO A 37 5.20 1.74 6.33
CA PRO A 37 5.79 2.82 5.51
C PRO A 37 4.87 3.34 4.41
N MET A 38 3.83 2.60 4.02
CA MET A 38 2.99 2.92 2.87
C MET A 38 1.64 2.22 2.96
N PHE A 39 0.73 2.54 2.03
CA PHE A 39 -0.54 1.84 1.86
C PHE A 39 -0.33 0.33 1.79
N ARG A 40 -1.11 -0.44 2.59
CA ARG A 40 -1.05 -1.89 2.69
C ARG A 40 0.31 -2.46 3.15
N HIS A 41 1.14 -1.65 3.83
CA HIS A 41 2.41 -2.01 4.47
C HIS A 41 3.59 -2.20 3.50
N ASP A 42 3.43 -2.92 2.38
CA ASP A 42 4.51 -3.30 1.46
C ASP A 42 4.10 -3.16 -0.01
N LEU A 43 5.07 -3.31 -0.92
CA LEU A 43 4.88 -3.16 -2.37
C LEU A 43 3.93 -4.21 -2.97
N GLN A 44 3.78 -5.36 -2.34
CA GLN A 44 2.87 -6.42 -2.74
C GLN A 44 1.47 -6.23 -2.16
N HIS A 45 1.28 -5.22 -1.31
CA HIS A 45 0.03 -4.91 -0.62
C HIS A 45 -0.49 -6.05 0.26
N THR A 46 0.42 -6.76 0.96
CA THR A 46 0.01 -7.88 1.81
C THR A 46 -0.84 -7.47 3.00
N GLY A 47 -0.75 -6.22 3.45
CA GLY A 47 -1.46 -5.71 4.63
C GLY A 47 -1.02 -6.38 5.93
N ARG A 48 0.16 -6.98 5.95
CA ARG A 48 0.66 -7.77 7.07
C ARG A 48 1.79 -7.05 7.81
N SER A 49 1.63 -6.91 9.13
CA SER A 49 2.64 -6.38 10.04
C SER A 49 3.43 -7.49 10.72
N PRO A 50 4.73 -7.31 10.95
CA PRO A 50 5.52 -8.19 11.80
C PRO A 50 5.30 -7.93 13.31
N TYR A 51 4.49 -6.92 13.65
CA TYR A 51 4.29 -6.49 15.04
C TYR A 51 3.01 -7.05 15.65
N GLY A 52 2.96 -7.01 17.00
CA GLY A 52 1.99 -7.72 17.80
C GLY A 52 0.55 -7.23 17.68
N SER A 53 -0.32 -7.89 18.44
CA SER A 53 -1.74 -7.64 18.48
C SER A 53 -2.21 -7.19 19.86
N ILE A 54 -3.32 -6.47 19.87
CA ILE A 54 -4.03 -6.03 21.07
C ILE A 54 -4.98 -7.13 21.53
N GLN A 55 -4.98 -7.42 22.81
CA GLN A 55 -5.92 -8.36 23.46
C GLN A 55 -7.10 -7.62 24.09
N LYS A 56 -6.81 -6.47 24.73
CA LYS A 56 -7.80 -5.62 25.39
C LYS A 56 -7.69 -4.20 24.86
N PRO A 57 -8.51 -3.82 23.86
CA PRO A 57 -8.41 -2.51 23.20
C PRO A 57 -8.81 -1.40 24.17
N VAL A 58 -8.00 -0.35 24.19
CA VAL A 58 -8.33 0.92 24.84
C VAL A 58 -7.98 2.06 23.90
N LEU A 59 -8.78 3.12 23.95
CA LEU A 59 -8.43 4.36 23.29
C LEU A 59 -7.21 4.97 24.00
N LYS A 60 -6.09 5.09 23.28
CA LYS A 60 -4.93 5.86 23.76
C LYS A 60 -5.16 7.35 23.59
N TRP A 61 -5.57 7.74 22.39
CA TRP A 61 -5.92 9.11 22.03
C TRP A 61 -6.73 9.15 20.73
N ALA A 62 -7.40 10.27 20.48
CA ALA A 62 -8.01 10.60 19.19
C ALA A 62 -7.62 12.03 18.80
N PHE A 63 -7.16 12.22 17.57
CA PHE A 63 -6.81 13.52 17.02
C PHE A 63 -7.93 14.01 16.10
N GLN A 64 -8.46 15.23 16.36
CA GLN A 64 -9.56 15.81 15.58
C GLN A 64 -9.05 16.65 14.43
N THR A 65 -9.53 16.39 13.21
CA THR A 65 -9.42 17.21 11.99
C THR A 65 -10.74 17.93 11.71
N GLN A 66 -10.81 18.72 10.64
CA GLN A 66 -12.04 19.46 10.28
C GLN A 66 -12.87 18.76 9.20
N GLY A 67 -12.45 17.59 8.74
CA GLY A 67 -13.14 16.77 7.73
C GLY A 67 -12.89 15.28 7.95
N PRO A 68 -13.59 14.40 7.24
CA PRO A 68 -13.37 12.95 7.30
C PRO A 68 -11.92 12.54 7.10
N VAL A 69 -11.48 11.50 7.82
CA VAL A 69 -10.17 10.88 7.66
C VAL A 69 -10.36 9.52 6.97
N THR A 70 -10.32 9.54 5.63
CA THR A 70 -10.45 8.35 4.77
C THR A 70 -9.09 7.80 4.32
N SER A 71 -8.06 8.65 4.33
CA SER A 71 -6.66 8.24 4.11
C SER A 71 -6.22 7.22 5.15
N SER A 72 -5.52 6.17 4.73
CA SER A 72 -4.91 5.19 5.65
C SER A 72 -3.58 5.74 6.17
N PRO A 73 -3.28 5.64 7.48
CA PRO A 73 -2.08 6.22 8.04
C PRO A 73 -0.81 5.49 7.61
N ALA A 74 0.32 6.22 7.50
CA ALA A 74 1.67 5.66 7.47
C ALA A 74 2.42 6.04 8.74
N ILE A 75 3.39 5.21 9.14
CA ILE A 75 4.14 5.37 10.39
C ILE A 75 5.62 5.52 10.04
N GLY A 76 6.22 6.63 10.43
CA GLY A 76 7.64 6.91 10.23
C GLY A 76 8.54 6.18 11.23
N GLU A 77 9.85 6.20 10.99
CA GLU A 77 10.86 5.56 11.84
C GLU A 77 10.87 6.14 13.27
N ASP A 78 10.64 7.45 13.39
CA ASP A 78 10.53 8.15 14.68
C ASP A 78 9.16 7.98 15.37
N GLY A 79 8.26 7.17 14.78
CA GLY A 79 6.90 6.96 15.22
C GLY A 79 5.95 8.10 14.90
N THR A 80 6.31 9.01 14.01
CA THR A 80 5.38 10.02 13.49
C THR A 80 4.33 9.35 12.61
N ILE A 81 3.06 9.68 12.85
CA ILE A 81 1.93 9.19 12.07
C ILE A 81 1.56 10.25 11.05
N TYR A 82 1.55 9.86 9.76
CA TYR A 82 1.21 10.69 8.62
C TYR A 82 -0.12 10.26 8.02
N PHE A 83 -1.01 11.19 7.72
CA PHE A 83 -2.31 10.90 7.09
C PHE A 83 -2.92 12.14 6.44
N GLY A 84 -3.81 11.92 5.48
CA GLY A 84 -4.61 12.95 4.84
C GLY A 84 -6.00 13.07 5.43
N SER A 85 -6.66 14.21 5.17
CA SER A 85 -8.06 14.46 5.54
C SER A 85 -8.80 15.19 4.41
N LYS A 86 -10.11 15.01 4.36
CA LYS A 86 -10.99 15.75 3.44
C LYS A 86 -11.16 17.22 3.81
N ASP A 87 -10.48 17.70 4.87
CA ASP A 87 -10.36 19.12 5.18
C ASP A 87 -9.26 19.85 4.39
N ASN A 88 -8.76 19.24 3.33
CA ASN A 88 -7.68 19.72 2.47
C ASN A 88 -6.32 19.82 3.17
N LYS A 89 -6.09 19.01 4.21
CA LYS A 89 -4.82 19.01 4.93
C LYS A 89 -4.21 17.63 5.01
N PHE A 90 -2.89 17.63 4.99
CA PHE A 90 -2.06 16.49 5.31
C PHE A 90 -1.40 16.72 6.66
N TYR A 91 -1.45 15.73 7.54
CA TYR A 91 -1.07 15.83 8.94
C TYR A 91 0.12 14.95 9.29
N ALA A 92 0.96 15.46 10.20
CA ALA A 92 1.94 14.67 10.94
C ALA A 92 1.69 14.84 12.44
N ILE A 93 1.49 13.73 13.14
CA ILE A 93 1.25 13.67 14.57
C ILE A 93 2.28 12.79 15.25
N THR A 94 2.61 13.13 16.50
CA THR A 94 3.49 12.31 17.34
C THR A 94 2.76 11.04 17.79
N ARG A 95 3.52 10.02 18.21
CA ARG A 95 2.97 8.76 18.75
C ARG A 95 2.06 8.96 19.97
N ASP A 96 2.21 10.08 20.69
CA ASP A 96 1.35 10.47 21.82
C ASP A 96 0.17 11.37 21.43
N GLY A 97 -0.12 11.51 20.12
CA GLY A 97 -1.32 12.18 19.60
C GLY A 97 -1.22 13.70 19.48
N LYS A 98 -0.01 14.30 19.57
CA LYS A 98 0.17 15.75 19.43
C LYS A 98 0.49 16.12 18.00
N LEU A 99 -0.08 17.24 17.54
CA LEU A 99 0.25 17.79 16.22
C LEU A 99 1.74 18.18 16.16
N LYS A 100 2.47 17.62 15.17
CA LYS A 100 3.79 18.12 14.77
C LYS A 100 3.63 19.28 13.79
N TRP A 101 2.88 19.03 12.72
CA TRP A 101 2.54 20.02 11.70
C TRP A 101 1.33 19.57 10.87
N ALA A 102 0.72 20.52 10.19
CA ALA A 102 -0.28 20.29 9.15
C ALA A 102 0.13 21.07 7.90
N PHE A 103 0.06 20.40 6.74
CA PHE A 103 0.35 20.99 5.43
C PHE A 103 -0.97 21.18 4.68
N GLU A 104 -1.24 22.41 4.20
CA GLU A 104 -2.47 22.73 3.49
C GLU A 104 -2.31 22.54 1.99
N THR A 105 -3.22 21.78 1.39
CA THR A 105 -3.40 21.58 -0.05
C THR A 105 -4.59 22.38 -0.56
N GLN A 106 -4.85 22.39 -1.87
CA GLN A 106 -6.02 23.08 -2.44
C GLN A 106 -7.18 22.12 -2.75
N GLY A 107 -7.10 20.87 -2.28
CA GLY A 107 -8.12 19.82 -2.45
C GLY A 107 -7.98 18.77 -1.38
N GLU A 108 -8.98 17.92 -1.26
CA GLU A 108 -9.00 16.82 -0.29
C GLU A 108 -7.76 15.91 -0.42
N VAL A 109 -7.32 15.33 0.69
CA VAL A 109 -6.20 14.37 0.73
C VAL A 109 -6.74 13.01 1.17
N GLU A 110 -7.13 12.19 0.18
CA GLU A 110 -7.61 10.82 0.39
C GLU A 110 -6.52 9.78 0.14
N SER A 111 -5.51 10.13 -0.65
CA SER A 111 -4.33 9.30 -0.89
C SER A 111 -3.65 8.94 0.43
N SER A 112 -3.31 7.66 0.60
CA SER A 112 -2.50 7.22 1.73
C SER A 112 -1.03 7.53 1.46
N PRO A 113 -0.26 7.98 2.46
CA PRO A 113 1.12 8.36 2.26
C PRO A 113 2.06 7.17 2.02
N ALA A 114 3.18 7.43 1.34
CA ALA A 114 4.33 6.54 1.27
C ALA A 114 5.58 7.27 1.74
N ILE A 115 6.39 6.61 2.56
CA ILE A 115 7.59 7.17 3.18
C ILE A 115 8.82 6.57 2.49
N ARG A 116 9.69 7.42 1.99
CA ARG A 116 10.98 7.03 1.40
C ARG A 116 12.02 6.81 2.50
N LYS A 117 13.04 6.02 2.19
CA LYS A 117 14.16 5.74 3.09
C LYS A 117 14.93 7.00 3.54
N ASP A 118 14.91 8.07 2.74
CA ASP A 118 15.49 9.36 3.10
C ASP A 118 14.57 10.23 3.97
N GLY A 119 13.42 9.71 4.38
CA GLY A 119 12.42 10.40 5.19
C GLY A 119 11.46 11.29 4.40
N THR A 120 11.58 11.36 3.07
CA THR A 120 10.61 12.09 2.23
C THR A 120 9.24 11.41 2.27
N ILE A 121 8.18 12.19 2.48
CA ILE A 121 6.79 11.73 2.53
C ILE A 121 6.09 12.08 1.22
N LEU A 122 5.50 11.08 0.55
CA LEU A 122 4.77 11.22 -0.70
C LEU A 122 3.28 11.05 -0.45
N PHE A 123 2.43 11.92 -1.03
CA PHE A 123 0.97 11.75 -1.03
C PHE A 123 0.33 12.52 -2.18
N GLY A 124 -0.82 12.04 -2.65
CA GLY A 124 -1.63 12.69 -3.67
C GLY A 124 -2.72 13.57 -3.06
N SER A 125 -3.23 14.54 -3.84
CA SER A 125 -4.38 15.37 -3.49
C SER A 125 -5.33 15.54 -4.67
N TRP A 126 -6.59 15.82 -4.36
CA TRP A 126 -7.61 16.23 -5.35
C TRP A 126 -7.25 17.53 -6.10
N ASP A 127 -6.28 18.32 -5.58
CA ASP A 127 -5.76 19.50 -6.28
C ASP A 127 -4.83 19.16 -7.49
N SER A 128 -4.80 17.89 -7.86
CA SER A 128 -4.03 17.35 -8.98
C SER A 128 -2.51 17.36 -8.77
N HIS A 129 -2.03 17.40 -7.52
CA HIS A 129 -0.61 17.29 -7.23
C HIS A 129 -0.27 16.02 -6.47
N LEU A 130 0.83 15.39 -6.86
CA LEU A 130 1.60 14.52 -5.98
C LEU A 130 2.63 15.39 -5.27
N TYR A 131 2.58 15.39 -3.97
CA TYR A 131 3.50 16.12 -3.10
C TYR A 131 4.61 15.20 -2.59
N ALA A 132 5.81 15.73 -2.49
CA ALA A 132 6.92 15.17 -1.73
C ALA A 132 7.33 16.19 -0.69
N LEU A 133 7.14 15.87 0.59
CA LEU A 133 7.50 16.73 1.71
C LEU A 133 8.70 16.16 2.45
N ASN A 134 9.53 17.06 2.98
CA ASN A 134 10.51 16.76 4.00
C ASN A 134 9.82 16.54 5.36
N ALA A 135 10.51 15.94 6.33
CA ALA A 135 9.98 15.66 7.67
C ALA A 135 9.57 16.93 8.47
N ASP A 136 10.00 18.10 8.04
CA ASP A 136 9.66 19.42 8.60
C ASP A 136 8.49 20.11 7.89
N SER A 137 7.77 19.41 7.02
CA SER A 137 6.68 19.90 6.15
C SER A 137 7.10 20.79 4.97
N SER A 138 8.37 21.11 4.80
CA SER A 138 8.80 21.84 3.62
C SER A 138 8.64 21.01 2.36
N ILE A 139 8.25 21.66 1.25
CA ILE A 139 8.11 20.98 -0.04
C ILE A 139 9.50 20.61 -0.56
N HIS A 140 9.76 19.32 -0.72
CA HIS A 140 10.93 18.83 -1.44
C HIS A 140 10.74 19.05 -2.95
N TRP A 141 9.62 18.55 -3.48
CA TRP A 141 9.10 18.80 -4.82
C TRP A 141 7.61 18.52 -4.89
N LYS A 142 6.97 18.92 -5.97
CA LYS A 142 5.61 18.50 -6.33
C LYS A 142 5.51 18.26 -7.82
N TYR A 143 4.70 17.26 -8.20
CA TYR A 143 4.39 16.91 -9.57
C TYR A 143 2.91 17.19 -9.85
N LYS A 144 2.60 17.82 -10.98
CA LYS A 144 1.22 18.14 -11.38
C LYS A 144 0.73 17.16 -12.44
N SER A 145 -0.38 16.46 -12.16
CA SER A 145 -1.21 15.73 -13.13
C SER A 145 -2.32 16.64 -13.70
N GLU A 146 -3.12 16.10 -14.61
CA GLU A 146 -4.26 16.82 -15.20
C GLU A 146 -5.59 16.51 -14.46
N GLY A 147 -5.57 15.68 -13.42
CA GLY A 147 -6.72 15.28 -12.59
C GLY A 147 -6.30 14.98 -11.15
N GLY A 148 -7.27 14.87 -10.26
CA GLY A 148 -7.04 14.56 -8.84
C GLY A 148 -6.25 13.26 -8.65
N ILE A 149 -5.46 13.18 -7.58
CA ILE A 149 -4.65 12.01 -7.24
C ILE A 149 -5.17 11.44 -5.91
N ILE A 150 -5.95 10.36 -6.00
CA ILE A 150 -6.49 9.61 -4.85
C ILE A 150 -5.66 8.35 -4.62
N SER A 151 -5.19 7.74 -5.70
CA SER A 151 -4.29 6.58 -5.67
C SER A 151 -3.11 6.84 -4.74
N SER A 152 -2.78 5.87 -3.90
CA SER A 152 -1.60 5.95 -3.03
C SER A 152 -0.33 5.65 -3.83
N PRO A 153 0.74 6.43 -3.66
CA PRO A 153 1.97 6.23 -4.42
C PRO A 153 2.71 4.97 -4.00
N ALA A 154 3.22 4.21 -4.98
CA ALA A 154 4.11 3.08 -4.78
C ALA A 154 5.54 3.45 -5.20
N ILE A 155 6.52 3.12 -4.36
CA ILE A 155 7.94 3.47 -4.56
C ILE A 155 8.71 2.21 -4.92
N ALA A 156 9.07 2.05 -6.19
CA ALA A 156 9.83 0.88 -6.65
C ALA A 156 11.28 0.86 -6.09
N PRO A 157 11.93 -0.32 -6.10
CA PRO A 157 13.32 -0.44 -5.64
C PRO A 157 14.33 0.44 -6.39
N ASP A 158 14.07 0.82 -7.64
CA ASP A 158 14.90 1.74 -8.44
C ASP A 158 14.60 3.23 -8.15
N GLY A 159 13.70 3.53 -7.22
CA GLY A 159 13.26 4.87 -6.87
C GLY A 159 12.16 5.44 -7.79
N THR A 160 11.68 4.68 -8.76
CA THR A 160 10.53 5.10 -9.56
C THR A 160 9.26 5.12 -8.71
N ILE A 161 8.48 6.19 -8.83
CA ILE A 161 7.23 6.39 -8.11
C ILE A 161 6.08 6.19 -9.11
N TYR A 162 5.16 5.27 -8.79
CA TYR A 162 3.97 4.99 -9.58
C TYR A 162 2.72 5.44 -8.82
N PHE A 163 1.77 6.04 -9.54
CA PHE A 163 0.46 6.42 -8.99
C PHE A 163 -0.57 6.58 -10.11
N GLY A 164 -1.82 6.31 -9.78
CA GLY A 164 -2.97 6.56 -10.64
C GLY A 164 -3.51 7.97 -10.47
N SER A 165 -4.25 8.47 -11.47
CA SER A 165 -4.89 9.79 -11.43
C SER A 165 -6.26 9.78 -12.12
N TRP A 166 -7.09 10.73 -11.75
CA TRP A 166 -8.34 11.04 -12.43
C TRP A 166 -8.14 11.60 -13.84
N ASP A 167 -6.89 11.92 -14.23
CA ASP A 167 -6.56 12.24 -15.62
C ASP A 167 -6.51 11.01 -16.55
N LYS A 168 -6.92 9.84 -16.01
CA LYS A 168 -7.00 8.56 -16.73
C LYS A 168 -5.62 8.01 -17.10
N LYS A 169 -4.61 8.31 -16.30
CA LYS A 169 -3.25 7.82 -16.54
C LYS A 169 -2.66 7.20 -15.27
N LEU A 170 -1.94 6.09 -15.48
CA LEU A 170 -0.89 5.68 -14.56
C LEU A 170 0.35 6.52 -14.87
N HIS A 171 0.90 7.17 -13.87
CA HIS A 171 2.12 7.94 -13.96
C HIS A 171 3.30 7.15 -13.37
N ALA A 172 4.44 7.21 -14.06
CA ALA A 172 5.73 6.80 -13.54
C ALA A 172 6.66 8.03 -13.54
N ILE A 173 7.15 8.40 -12.37
CA ILE A 173 8.04 9.54 -12.21
C ILE A 173 9.33 9.13 -11.51
N THR A 174 10.38 9.94 -11.69
CA THR A 174 11.65 9.75 -10.98
C THR A 174 11.51 10.16 -9.51
N GLN A 175 12.48 9.77 -8.69
CA GLN A 175 12.57 10.20 -7.30
C GLN A 175 12.64 11.73 -7.09
N ASP A 176 13.00 12.48 -8.14
CA ASP A 176 13.06 13.95 -8.13
C ASP A 176 11.78 14.60 -8.70
N GLY A 177 10.70 13.82 -8.87
CA GLY A 177 9.42 14.31 -9.37
C GLY A 177 9.36 14.60 -10.87
N LYS A 178 10.25 14.04 -11.70
CA LYS A 178 10.23 14.21 -13.16
C LYS A 178 9.52 13.04 -13.84
N LEU A 179 8.70 13.33 -14.83
CA LEU A 179 8.00 12.30 -15.61
C LEU A 179 8.99 11.37 -16.31
N LYS A 180 8.81 10.05 -16.13
CA LYS A 180 9.44 8.99 -16.92
C LYS A 180 8.54 8.60 -18.08
N TRP A 181 7.32 8.19 -17.78
CA TRP A 181 6.30 7.82 -18.74
C TRP A 181 4.91 7.85 -18.12
N THR A 182 3.88 7.81 -18.95
CA THR A 182 2.49 7.57 -18.56
C THR A 182 1.87 6.46 -19.39
N GLN A 183 0.97 5.66 -18.78
CA GLN A 183 0.07 4.74 -19.46
C GLN A 183 -1.34 5.29 -19.39
N LYS A 184 -1.94 5.56 -20.56
CA LYS A 184 -3.34 6.02 -20.63
C LYS A 184 -4.30 4.84 -20.56
N THR A 185 -5.38 5.02 -19.81
CA THR A 185 -6.58 4.17 -19.73
C THR A 185 -7.79 4.91 -20.30
N ALA A 186 -8.95 4.25 -20.38
CA ALA A 186 -10.15 4.91 -20.89
C ALA A 186 -10.90 5.68 -19.78
N ASP A 187 -10.64 5.38 -18.48
CA ASP A 187 -11.20 6.09 -17.35
C ASP A 187 -10.19 6.26 -16.21
N HIS A 188 -10.61 6.91 -15.10
CA HIS A 188 -9.77 7.22 -13.95
C HIS A 188 -9.05 6.00 -13.34
N ILE A 189 -8.00 6.26 -12.57
CA ILE A 189 -7.26 5.24 -11.82
C ILE A 189 -7.23 5.66 -10.34
N MET A 190 -8.12 5.05 -9.53
CA MET A 190 -8.14 5.19 -8.07
C MET A 190 -7.30 4.11 -7.39
N SER A 191 -7.24 2.93 -8.01
CA SER A 191 -6.43 1.81 -7.55
C SER A 191 -4.98 2.22 -7.31
N SER A 192 -4.42 1.84 -6.16
CA SER A 192 -3.00 2.03 -5.84
C SER A 192 -2.17 0.92 -6.50
N PRO A 193 -1.07 1.25 -7.20
CA PRO A 193 -0.28 0.25 -7.91
C PRO A 193 0.46 -0.69 -6.94
N ALA A 194 0.37 -2.02 -7.17
CA ALA A 194 1.19 -3.01 -6.51
C ALA A 194 2.39 -3.39 -7.40
N ILE A 195 3.55 -3.63 -6.79
CA ILE A 195 4.80 -3.93 -7.51
C ILE A 195 5.29 -5.31 -7.09
N ALA A 196 5.44 -6.21 -8.06
CA ALA A 196 5.97 -7.55 -7.84
C ALA A 196 7.51 -7.54 -7.65
N PRO A 197 8.09 -8.61 -7.07
CA PRO A 197 9.55 -8.71 -6.90
C PRO A 197 10.36 -8.66 -8.21
N ASP A 198 9.75 -9.02 -9.34
CA ASP A 198 10.35 -8.92 -10.68
C ASP A 198 10.18 -7.53 -11.32
N GLY A 199 9.55 -6.59 -10.62
CA GLY A 199 9.28 -5.23 -11.05
C GLY A 199 7.99 -5.04 -11.84
N MET A 200 7.21 -6.09 -12.08
CA MET A 200 5.90 -5.96 -12.72
C MET A 200 4.96 -5.12 -11.87
N ILE A 201 4.19 -4.24 -12.53
CA ILE A 201 3.26 -3.30 -11.92
C ILE A 201 1.84 -3.73 -12.26
N TYR A 202 0.99 -3.85 -11.23
CA TYR A 202 -0.42 -4.19 -11.38
C TYR A 202 -1.28 -3.07 -10.81
N PHE A 203 -2.36 -2.71 -11.53
CA PHE A 203 -3.32 -1.70 -11.08
C PHE A 203 -4.68 -1.91 -11.77
N GLY A 204 -5.74 -1.57 -11.04
CA GLY A 204 -7.10 -1.50 -11.57
C GLY A 204 -7.39 -0.11 -12.16
N SER A 205 -8.42 -0.02 -12.99
CA SER A 205 -8.90 1.23 -13.57
C SER A 205 -10.42 1.28 -13.63
N GLY A 206 -10.99 2.49 -13.56
CA GLY A 206 -12.40 2.75 -13.79
C GLY A 206 -12.89 2.40 -15.20
N ASP A 207 -12.00 2.07 -16.13
CA ASP A 207 -12.36 1.53 -17.45
C ASP A 207 -12.62 0.01 -17.42
N TYR A 208 -12.71 -0.58 -16.22
CA TYR A 208 -13.03 -1.99 -15.94
C TYR A 208 -11.88 -2.97 -16.20
N TYR A 209 -10.66 -2.50 -16.39
CA TYR A 209 -9.51 -3.38 -16.65
C TYR A 209 -8.52 -3.43 -15.49
N LEU A 210 -8.07 -4.66 -15.20
CA LEU A 210 -6.82 -4.91 -14.49
C LEU A 210 -5.67 -4.89 -15.51
N PHE A 211 -4.65 -4.11 -15.24
CA PHE A 211 -3.45 -4.01 -16.08
C PHE A 211 -2.24 -4.64 -15.41
N ALA A 212 -1.41 -5.32 -16.22
CA ALA A 212 -0.07 -5.77 -15.86
C ALA A 212 0.95 -5.11 -16.78
N MET A 213 1.91 -4.40 -16.20
CA MET A 213 2.88 -3.60 -16.92
C MET A 213 4.31 -3.86 -16.48
N LYS A 214 5.25 -3.72 -17.39
CA LYS A 214 6.68 -3.69 -17.10
C LYS A 214 7.12 -2.32 -16.58
N PRO A 215 8.24 -2.23 -15.82
CA PRO A 215 8.76 -0.97 -15.29
C PRO A 215 9.05 0.10 -16.34
N GLU A 216 9.37 -0.30 -17.57
CA GLU A 216 9.60 0.60 -18.71
C GLU A 216 8.31 1.14 -19.35
N GLY A 217 7.13 0.85 -18.80
CA GLY A 217 5.85 1.35 -19.29
C GLY A 217 5.20 0.51 -20.40
N LYS A 218 5.67 -0.72 -20.62
CA LYS A 218 5.11 -1.63 -21.62
C LYS A 218 4.02 -2.51 -21.00
N ALA A 219 2.81 -2.47 -21.52
CA ALA A 219 1.75 -3.39 -21.14
C ALA A 219 2.10 -4.83 -21.53
N VAL A 220 1.84 -5.79 -20.62
CA VAL A 220 2.06 -7.21 -20.82
C VAL A 220 0.74 -7.91 -21.09
N TRP A 221 -0.25 -7.69 -20.22
CA TRP A 221 -1.61 -8.14 -20.40
C TRP A 221 -2.59 -7.21 -19.67
N SER A 222 -3.85 -7.32 -20.01
CA SER A 222 -4.95 -6.73 -19.29
C SER A 222 -6.13 -7.69 -19.27
N PHE A 223 -6.97 -7.61 -18.24
CA PHE A 223 -8.18 -8.41 -18.09
C PHE A 223 -9.37 -7.49 -17.80
N GLY A 224 -10.44 -7.62 -18.61
CA GLY A 224 -11.66 -6.84 -18.44
C GLY A 224 -12.64 -7.52 -17.47
N THR A 225 -13.08 -6.78 -16.47
CA THR A 225 -14.21 -7.09 -15.60
C THR A 225 -15.50 -6.50 -16.16
N ARG A 226 -16.61 -6.59 -15.41
CA ARG A 226 -17.90 -6.05 -15.85
C ARG A 226 -18.18 -4.65 -15.29
N TYR A 227 -17.37 -4.19 -14.32
CA TYR A 227 -17.52 -2.90 -13.68
C TYR A 227 -16.18 -2.39 -13.13
N LEU A 228 -16.16 -1.26 -12.38
CA LEU A 228 -14.95 -0.58 -11.92
C LEU A 228 -14.00 -1.49 -11.14
N LEU A 229 -12.72 -1.19 -11.22
CA LEU A 229 -11.64 -1.82 -10.45
C LEU A 229 -10.91 -0.75 -9.62
N ASP A 230 -11.60 -0.24 -8.60
CA ASP A 230 -11.07 0.80 -7.71
C ASP A 230 -10.28 0.22 -6.53
N ALA A 231 -10.55 -1.05 -6.16
CA ALA A 231 -9.70 -1.78 -5.22
C ALA A 231 -8.26 -1.89 -5.73
N SER A 232 -7.31 -1.96 -4.81
CA SER A 232 -5.89 -2.11 -5.15
C SER A 232 -5.48 -3.59 -5.18
N PRO A 233 -4.67 -4.02 -6.16
CA PRO A 233 -4.22 -5.40 -6.24
C PRO A 233 -3.34 -5.79 -5.06
N LEU A 234 -3.44 -7.06 -4.65
CA LEU A 234 -2.49 -7.74 -3.77
C LEU A 234 -1.71 -8.76 -4.60
N ILE A 235 -0.40 -8.86 -4.39
CA ILE A 235 0.46 -9.85 -5.05
C ILE A 235 0.88 -10.91 -4.04
N ALA A 236 0.47 -12.14 -4.29
CA ALA A 236 0.82 -13.29 -3.45
C ALA A 236 2.28 -13.73 -3.67
N PRO A 237 2.91 -14.44 -2.71
CA PRO A 237 4.29 -14.94 -2.86
C PRO A 237 4.49 -15.90 -4.06
N ASN A 238 3.45 -16.57 -4.53
CA ASN A 238 3.48 -17.41 -5.73
C ASN A 238 3.30 -16.63 -7.04
N GLY A 239 3.19 -15.29 -6.96
CA GLY A 239 2.97 -14.41 -8.10
C GLY A 239 1.51 -14.25 -8.51
N ASN A 240 0.54 -14.86 -7.81
CA ASN A 240 -0.88 -14.63 -8.09
C ASN A 240 -1.30 -13.21 -7.69
N ILE A 241 -2.22 -12.64 -8.45
CA ILE A 241 -2.77 -11.29 -8.23
C ILE A 241 -4.20 -11.41 -7.73
N CYS A 242 -4.50 -10.84 -6.57
CA CYS A 242 -5.82 -10.85 -5.95
C CYS A 242 -6.42 -9.43 -6.01
N ILE A 243 -7.67 -9.29 -6.46
CA ILE A 243 -8.34 -7.98 -6.54
C ILE A 243 -9.86 -8.12 -6.45
N GLY A 244 -10.50 -7.17 -5.77
CA GLY A 244 -11.94 -6.98 -5.79
C GLY A 244 -12.37 -6.12 -6.98
N SER A 245 -13.63 -6.28 -7.41
CA SER A 245 -14.26 -5.44 -8.43
C SER A 245 -15.67 -5.03 -7.98
N GLU A 246 -16.12 -3.89 -8.44
CA GLU A 246 -17.49 -3.44 -8.26
C GLU A 246 -18.50 -4.28 -9.08
N ASP A 247 -18.04 -5.21 -9.94
CA ASP A 247 -18.89 -6.22 -10.57
C ASP A 247 -19.33 -7.34 -9.60
N ALA A 248 -19.12 -7.13 -8.31
CA ALA A 248 -19.43 -8.05 -7.21
C ALA A 248 -18.59 -9.33 -7.20
N LYS A 249 -17.42 -9.33 -7.84
CA LYS A 249 -16.52 -10.48 -7.86
C LYS A 249 -15.16 -10.16 -7.24
N PHE A 250 -14.68 -11.12 -6.48
CA PHE A 250 -13.29 -11.22 -6.11
C PHE A 250 -12.57 -12.13 -7.10
N TYR A 251 -11.46 -11.65 -7.66
CA TYR A 251 -10.67 -12.37 -8.66
C TYR A 251 -9.31 -12.73 -8.11
N VAL A 252 -8.84 -13.92 -8.45
CA VAL A 252 -7.44 -14.31 -8.30
C VAL A 252 -6.92 -14.74 -9.67
N PHE A 253 -5.86 -14.08 -10.11
CA PHE A 253 -5.19 -14.33 -11.38
C PHE A 253 -3.83 -14.96 -11.15
N ARG A 254 -3.39 -15.78 -12.07
CA ARG A 254 -1.98 -16.15 -12.21
C ARG A 254 -1.20 -14.98 -12.82
N SER A 255 0.11 -15.00 -12.67
CA SER A 255 1.01 -13.95 -13.21
C SER A 255 0.90 -13.78 -14.74
N ASP A 256 0.40 -14.80 -15.46
CA ASP A 256 0.16 -14.75 -16.92
C ASP A 256 -1.19 -14.11 -17.31
N GLY A 257 -1.97 -13.66 -16.33
CA GLY A 257 -3.28 -13.02 -16.52
C GLY A 257 -4.47 -13.97 -16.63
N GLN A 258 -4.25 -15.28 -16.49
CA GLN A 258 -5.36 -16.24 -16.47
C GLN A 258 -6.00 -16.29 -15.09
N VAL A 259 -7.34 -16.36 -15.07
CA VAL A 259 -8.10 -16.50 -13.81
C VAL A 259 -7.82 -17.85 -13.19
N GLU A 260 -7.38 -17.86 -11.93
CA GLU A 260 -7.18 -19.05 -11.13
C GLU A 260 -8.48 -19.47 -10.45
N TRP A 261 -9.13 -18.52 -9.77
CA TRP A 261 -10.46 -18.68 -9.19
C TRP A 261 -11.15 -17.33 -8.97
N THR A 262 -12.48 -17.38 -8.78
CA THR A 262 -13.29 -16.20 -8.45
C THR A 262 -14.29 -16.54 -7.37
N PHE A 263 -14.79 -15.49 -6.68
CA PHE A 263 -15.89 -15.60 -5.73
C PHE A 263 -16.89 -14.46 -5.93
N ASP A 264 -18.19 -14.76 -5.96
CA ASP A 264 -19.28 -13.78 -6.10
C ASP A 264 -19.78 -13.35 -4.71
N THR A 265 -19.75 -12.05 -4.41
CA THR A 265 -20.23 -11.45 -3.16
C THR A 265 -21.65 -10.90 -3.25
N VAL A 266 -22.21 -10.81 -4.45
CA VAL A 266 -23.51 -10.17 -4.77
C VAL A 266 -23.46 -8.63 -4.76
N TYR A 267 -22.49 -8.00 -4.06
CA TYR A 267 -22.25 -6.55 -4.02
C TYR A 267 -20.79 -6.23 -4.30
N ASP A 268 -20.53 -4.97 -4.60
CA ASP A 268 -19.21 -4.38 -4.88
C ASP A 268 -18.13 -4.79 -3.87
N ILE A 269 -16.87 -4.80 -4.35
CA ILE A 269 -15.69 -5.07 -3.52
C ILE A 269 -14.69 -3.93 -3.75
N ASP A 270 -14.78 -2.89 -2.91
CA ASP A 270 -13.86 -1.75 -2.89
C ASP A 270 -12.66 -1.99 -1.97
N SER A 271 -12.82 -2.91 -1.02
CA SER A 271 -11.77 -3.30 -0.10
C SER A 271 -10.61 -3.96 -0.83
N SER A 272 -9.39 -3.46 -0.63
CA SER A 272 -8.18 -4.17 -1.07
C SER A 272 -7.89 -5.34 -0.14
N ALA A 273 -7.51 -6.48 -0.70
CA ALA A 273 -7.29 -7.68 0.08
C ALA A 273 -6.08 -7.61 1.01
N ALA A 274 -6.05 -8.45 2.06
CA ALA A 274 -4.88 -8.77 2.85
C ALA A 274 -4.55 -10.26 2.75
N MET A 275 -3.29 -10.64 3.01
CA MET A 275 -2.85 -12.03 2.97
C MET A 275 -2.00 -12.39 4.19
N ASP A 276 -2.35 -13.47 4.88
CA ASP A 276 -1.55 -13.99 6.00
C ASP A 276 -0.32 -14.79 5.52
N ALA A 277 0.51 -15.25 6.47
CA ALA A 277 1.72 -16.01 6.18
C ALA A 277 1.44 -17.39 5.54
N ASN A 278 0.21 -17.91 5.66
CA ASN A 278 -0.21 -19.17 5.06
C ASN A 278 -0.85 -18.99 3.67
N GLY A 279 -0.89 -17.74 3.18
CA GLY A 279 -1.51 -17.38 1.90
C GLY A 279 -3.04 -17.29 1.95
N ASN A 280 -3.65 -17.30 3.12
CA ASN A 280 -5.08 -17.04 3.23
C ASN A 280 -5.37 -15.58 2.93
N VAL A 281 -6.45 -15.33 2.18
CA VAL A 281 -6.83 -14.00 1.70
C VAL A 281 -8.06 -13.50 2.46
N TYR A 282 -8.04 -12.22 2.84
CA TYR A 282 -9.10 -11.55 3.58
C TYR A 282 -9.52 -10.27 2.87
N PHE A 283 -10.82 -10.02 2.70
CA PHE A 283 -11.34 -8.79 2.09
C PHE A 283 -12.75 -8.48 2.58
N GLY A 284 -13.12 -7.20 2.53
CA GLY A 284 -14.46 -6.71 2.81
C GLY A 284 -15.30 -6.55 1.55
N SER A 285 -16.62 -6.45 1.67
CA SER A 285 -17.55 -6.21 0.57
C SER A 285 -18.68 -5.27 0.97
N GLY A 286 -19.30 -4.62 -0.02
CA GLY A 286 -20.51 -3.82 0.11
C GLY A 286 -21.73 -4.58 0.63
N ASN A 287 -21.71 -5.90 0.61
CA ASN A 287 -22.76 -6.75 1.23
C ASN A 287 -22.64 -6.85 2.76
N ASN A 288 -21.93 -5.94 3.40
CA ASN A 288 -21.71 -5.87 4.85
C ASN A 288 -20.86 -7.02 5.41
N SER A 289 -20.11 -7.75 4.61
CA SER A 289 -19.38 -8.92 5.08
C SER A 289 -17.88 -8.78 4.87
N ILE A 290 -17.13 -9.37 5.81
CA ILE A 290 -15.72 -9.71 5.63
C ILE A 290 -15.64 -11.22 5.31
N TYR A 291 -14.73 -11.57 4.42
CA TYR A 291 -14.50 -12.93 3.94
C TYR A 291 -13.06 -13.37 4.17
N ALA A 292 -12.88 -14.66 4.43
CA ALA A 292 -11.57 -15.31 4.49
C ALA A 292 -11.55 -16.55 3.60
N PHE A 293 -10.53 -16.65 2.75
CA PHE A 293 -10.34 -17.76 1.82
C PHE A 293 -8.98 -18.41 2.00
N THR A 294 -8.91 -19.72 1.71
CA THR A 294 -7.63 -20.41 1.52
C THR A 294 -6.99 -20.00 0.19
N PRO A 295 -5.68 -20.26 -0.01
CA PRO A 295 -5.01 -19.92 -1.28
C PRO A 295 -5.65 -20.54 -2.53
N ASN A 296 -6.34 -21.67 -2.38
CA ASN A 296 -7.01 -22.38 -3.48
C ASN A 296 -8.49 -22.02 -3.63
N GLY A 297 -8.94 -20.89 -3.05
CA GLY A 297 -10.29 -20.36 -3.24
C GLY A 297 -11.39 -21.03 -2.42
N LYS A 298 -11.05 -21.83 -1.39
CA LYS A 298 -12.07 -22.40 -0.49
C LYS A 298 -12.39 -21.38 0.61
N LEU A 299 -13.68 -21.05 0.79
CA LEU A 299 -14.15 -20.22 1.89
C LEU A 299 -13.79 -20.87 3.24
N LYS A 300 -13.11 -20.13 4.10
CA LYS A 300 -12.80 -20.52 5.48
C LYS A 300 -13.90 -20.08 6.43
N TRP A 301 -14.23 -18.79 6.35
CA TRP A 301 -15.30 -18.17 7.13
C TRP A 301 -15.72 -16.85 6.49
N SER A 302 -16.89 -16.38 6.87
CA SER A 302 -17.36 -15.01 6.63
C SER A 302 -18.04 -14.50 7.89
N PHE A 303 -18.05 -13.17 8.06
CA PHE A 303 -18.70 -12.49 9.18
C PHE A 303 -19.48 -11.30 8.64
N GLU A 304 -20.75 -11.16 9.04
CA GLU A 304 -21.61 -10.04 8.68
C GLU A 304 -21.47 -8.92 9.73
N THR A 305 -21.09 -7.73 9.28
CA THR A 305 -21.04 -6.48 10.06
C THR A 305 -22.38 -5.74 9.93
N GLY A 306 -22.51 -4.59 10.63
CA GLY A 306 -23.75 -3.80 10.56
C GLY A 306 -23.91 -2.93 9.30
N ALA A 307 -22.84 -2.77 8.48
CA ALA A 307 -22.85 -2.00 7.23
C ALA A 307 -21.67 -2.42 6.33
N SER A 308 -21.57 -1.85 5.13
CA SER A 308 -20.54 -2.21 4.14
C SER A 308 -19.10 -2.11 4.70
N VAL A 309 -18.22 -2.97 4.18
CA VAL A 309 -16.82 -3.09 4.57
C VAL A 309 -15.94 -2.66 3.39
N SER A 310 -15.69 -1.35 3.27
CA SER A 310 -14.78 -0.76 2.27
C SER A 310 -13.35 -0.59 2.79
N SER A 311 -13.16 -0.56 4.12
CA SER A 311 -11.83 -0.62 4.75
C SER A 311 -11.09 -1.90 4.34
N SER A 312 -9.80 -1.77 4.04
CA SER A 312 -8.96 -2.92 3.69
C SER A 312 -8.35 -3.54 4.96
N PRO A 313 -8.41 -4.88 5.15
CA PRO A 313 -7.95 -5.52 6.38
C PRO A 313 -6.45 -5.36 6.62
N ALA A 314 -6.00 -5.22 7.87
CA ALA A 314 -4.61 -5.35 8.29
C ALA A 314 -4.43 -6.59 9.17
N ILE A 315 -3.26 -7.23 9.10
CA ILE A 315 -2.98 -8.49 9.81
C ILE A 315 -1.79 -8.31 10.74
N GLY A 316 -1.99 -8.55 12.04
CA GLY A 316 -0.91 -8.55 13.03
C GLY A 316 -0.06 -9.82 13.00
N ALA A 317 1.09 -9.80 13.69
CA ALA A 317 2.04 -10.93 13.73
C ALA A 317 1.44 -12.23 14.28
N ASP A 318 0.44 -12.15 15.16
CA ASP A 318 -0.27 -13.31 15.71
C ASP A 318 -1.42 -13.81 14.79
N GLY A 319 -1.57 -13.20 13.61
CA GLY A 319 -2.62 -13.50 12.64
C GLY A 319 -3.97 -12.84 12.95
N THR A 320 -4.06 -11.94 13.94
CA THR A 320 -5.28 -11.15 14.18
C THR A 320 -5.58 -10.25 12.97
N ILE A 321 -6.81 -10.28 12.47
CA ILE A 321 -7.28 -9.50 11.33
C ILE A 321 -8.05 -8.28 11.85
N TYR A 322 -7.64 -7.08 11.48
CA TYR A 322 -8.28 -5.82 11.81
C TYR A 322 -8.94 -5.22 10.59
N VAL A 323 -10.20 -4.79 10.70
CA VAL A 323 -10.92 -4.17 9.58
C VAL A 323 -11.97 -3.19 10.10
N GLY A 324 -12.08 -2.04 9.45
CA GLY A 324 -13.14 -1.06 9.70
C GLY A 324 -14.41 -1.38 8.91
N SER A 325 -15.55 -0.93 9.41
CA SER A 325 -16.84 -1.01 8.71
C SER A 325 -17.55 0.36 8.76
N ARG A 326 -18.42 0.60 7.81
CA ARG A 326 -19.29 1.78 7.82
C ARG A 326 -20.33 1.75 8.94
N ASP A 327 -20.45 0.65 9.70
CA ASP A 327 -21.22 0.58 10.94
C ASP A 327 -20.54 1.25 12.15
N LYS A 328 -19.45 2.03 11.90
CA LYS A 328 -18.65 2.77 12.89
C LYS A 328 -17.76 1.92 13.79
N LYS A 329 -17.52 0.67 13.42
CA LYS A 329 -16.76 -0.28 14.24
C LYS A 329 -15.47 -0.71 13.56
N LEU A 330 -14.41 -0.76 14.35
CA LEU A 330 -13.20 -1.50 14.05
C LEU A 330 -13.34 -2.89 14.68
N TYR A 331 -13.30 -3.90 13.86
CA TYR A 331 -13.35 -5.30 14.26
C TYR A 331 -11.94 -5.88 14.31
N ALA A 332 -11.71 -6.73 15.31
CA ALA A 332 -10.56 -7.62 15.36
C ALA A 332 -11.05 -9.06 15.37
N PHE A 333 -10.55 -9.88 14.47
CA PHE A 333 -10.90 -11.29 14.36
C PHE A 333 -9.66 -12.15 14.63
N ASN A 334 -9.90 -13.30 15.29
CA ASN A 334 -8.93 -14.38 15.29
C ASN A 334 -8.85 -15.02 13.89
N PRO A 335 -7.76 -15.76 13.55
CA PRO A 335 -7.61 -16.41 12.25
C PRO A 335 -8.71 -17.42 11.89
N ASP A 336 -9.48 -17.87 12.87
CA ASP A 336 -10.63 -18.78 12.71
C ASP A 336 -11.96 -18.07 12.44
N GLY A 337 -11.98 -16.73 12.44
CA GLY A 337 -13.16 -15.90 12.18
C GLY A 337 -13.95 -15.49 13.42
N ASN A 338 -13.57 -15.94 14.60
CA ASN A 338 -14.21 -15.50 15.82
C ASN A 338 -13.80 -14.04 16.13
N VAL A 339 -14.77 -13.20 16.52
CA VAL A 339 -14.52 -11.84 16.97
C VAL A 339 -13.67 -11.87 18.23
N LYS A 340 -12.51 -11.22 18.18
CA LYS A 340 -11.60 -11.05 19.31
C LYS A 340 -12.03 -9.89 20.19
N TRP A 341 -12.31 -8.77 19.54
CA TRP A 341 -12.87 -7.56 20.15
C TRP A 341 -13.43 -6.60 19.09
N ILE A 342 -14.18 -5.61 19.53
CA ILE A 342 -14.73 -4.53 18.73
C ILE A 342 -14.44 -3.21 19.43
N PHE A 343 -14.08 -2.18 18.64
CA PHE A 343 -13.93 -0.80 19.10
C PHE A 343 -14.85 0.10 18.26
N GLU A 344 -15.61 1.01 18.91
CA GLU A 344 -16.57 1.89 18.26
C GLU A 344 -15.99 3.29 18.09
N THR A 345 -16.11 3.86 16.87
CA THR A 345 -15.78 5.25 16.52
C THR A 345 -17.04 6.10 16.43
N GLY A 346 -16.88 7.40 16.20
CA GLY A 346 -18.02 8.31 16.10
C GLY A 346 -18.83 8.19 14.80
N ASP A 347 -18.18 7.72 13.69
CA ASP A 347 -18.83 7.55 12.40
C ASP A 347 -18.14 6.42 11.58
N ALA A 348 -18.59 6.21 10.33
CA ALA A 348 -18.11 5.18 9.41
C ALA A 348 -16.58 5.13 9.32
N ILE A 349 -16.03 3.92 9.19
CA ILE A 349 -14.60 3.67 8.99
C ILE A 349 -14.39 3.19 7.56
N GLU A 350 -13.80 4.05 6.73
CA GLU A 350 -13.38 3.75 5.36
C GLU A 350 -11.84 3.64 5.25
N SER A 351 -11.11 4.32 6.13
CA SER A 351 -9.66 4.19 6.29
C SER A 351 -9.26 2.74 6.58
N SER A 352 -8.07 2.33 6.16
CA SER A 352 -7.51 1.02 6.51
C SER A 352 -6.57 1.12 7.71
N PRO A 353 -6.57 0.10 8.62
CA PRO A 353 -5.74 0.13 9.82
C PRO A 353 -4.24 0.07 9.50
N SER A 354 -3.43 0.75 10.32
CA SER A 354 -1.96 0.62 10.36
C SER A 354 -1.53 0.17 11.75
N ILE A 355 -0.49 -0.67 11.83
CA ILE A 355 -0.05 -1.32 13.07
C ILE A 355 1.37 -0.87 13.41
N ASP A 356 1.54 -0.26 14.60
CA ASP A 356 2.84 0.20 15.10
C ASP A 356 3.63 -0.92 15.79
N VAL A 357 4.91 -0.65 16.12
CA VAL A 357 5.84 -1.60 16.78
C VAL A 357 5.34 -2.12 18.12
N ASP A 358 4.55 -1.32 18.85
CA ASP A 358 3.96 -1.69 20.15
C ASP A 358 2.57 -2.33 20.02
N GLY A 359 2.14 -2.62 18.76
CA GLY A 359 0.82 -3.16 18.44
C GLY A 359 -0.29 -2.12 18.44
N THR A 360 -0.02 -0.83 18.66
CA THR A 360 -1.02 0.25 18.53
C THR A 360 -1.55 0.31 17.12
N ILE A 361 -2.88 0.38 17.00
CA ILE A 361 -3.58 0.48 15.72
C ILE A 361 -4.00 1.93 15.51
N TYR A 362 -3.62 2.49 14.37
CA TYR A 362 -4.11 3.81 13.92
C TYR A 362 -5.15 3.62 12.83
N ILE A 363 -6.27 4.35 12.93
CA ILE A 363 -7.37 4.29 11.97
C ILE A 363 -8.13 5.61 11.89
N GLY A 364 -8.44 6.04 10.68
CA GLY A 364 -9.27 7.21 10.43
C GLY A 364 -10.76 6.86 10.44
N SER A 365 -11.60 7.86 10.73
CA SER A 365 -13.06 7.76 10.70
C SER A 365 -13.68 8.99 10.03
N ASN A 366 -14.89 8.82 9.50
CA ASN A 366 -15.65 9.89 8.88
C ASN A 366 -16.14 10.94 9.89
N ASP A 367 -16.00 10.70 11.22
CA ASP A 367 -16.21 11.70 12.26
C ASP A 367 -15.09 12.75 12.33
N GLY A 368 -14.12 12.68 11.41
CA GLY A 368 -12.99 13.61 11.34
C GLY A 368 -11.90 13.31 12.34
N LYS A 369 -11.81 12.09 12.87
CA LYS A 369 -10.75 11.73 13.80
C LYS A 369 -9.83 10.64 13.27
N LEU A 370 -8.56 10.77 13.64
CA LEU A 370 -7.62 9.65 13.66
C LEU A 370 -7.61 9.09 15.09
N TYR A 371 -7.85 7.80 15.22
CA TYR A 371 -7.85 7.06 16.48
C TYR A 371 -6.56 6.27 16.66
N ALA A 372 -6.01 6.26 17.86
CA ALA A 372 -4.97 5.34 18.30
C ALA A 372 -5.55 4.40 19.35
N ILE A 373 -5.57 3.11 19.00
CA ILE A 373 -6.12 2.04 19.85
C ILE A 373 -4.96 1.15 20.28
N GLY A 374 -4.75 1.02 21.56
CA GLY A 374 -3.64 0.27 22.13
C GLY A 374 -4.08 -0.76 23.14
N GLU A 375 -3.11 -1.52 23.70
CA GLU A 375 -3.35 -2.47 24.77
C GLU A 375 -3.63 -1.74 26.09
N ALA A 376 -4.60 -2.25 26.86
CA ALA A 376 -4.81 -1.80 28.24
C ALA A 376 -3.56 -2.08 29.09
N SER A 377 -3.12 -1.10 29.87
CA SER A 377 -2.02 -1.31 30.83
C SER A 377 -2.40 -2.44 31.79
N SER A 378 -1.54 -3.46 31.90
CA SER A 378 -1.67 -4.46 32.95
C SER A 378 -1.53 -3.75 34.30
N LYS A 379 -2.60 -3.75 35.09
CA LYS A 379 -2.54 -3.27 36.51
C LYS A 379 -1.74 -4.23 37.36
#